data_0cb8989bb2fc567505f7b615457ff627
#
_entry.id   0cb8989bb2fc567505f7b615457ff627
#
_cell.length_a   1.000
_cell.length_b   1.000
_cell.length_c   1.000
_cell.angle_alpha   90.00
_cell.angle_beta   90.00
_cell.angle_gamma   90.00
#
_symmetry.space_group_name_H-M   'P 1'
#
loop_
_entity.id
_entity.type
_entity.pdbx_description
1 polymer ?
#
loop_
_entity_poly.entity_id
_entity_poly.type
_entity_poly.pdbx_seq_one_letter_code
_entity_poly.pdbx_strand_id
1 'polypeptide(L)'
;ARISVITGDDLLAQNLPLIHTVGRAADRAPRLIDLTWGKTGKKLTLVGKGVCFDTGGLNLKPGASMGLMKKDMGGAAAVLGLAHMIMATGMDLQLRVLIPAVENSVSGNAFRPQDILTSRKGLTVEINNTDAEGRLVLADALALADEDKPDQIISMATLTGAARVAVGPDLAPYFSDDPDFVAALESAAATHADPVWRMPFHTPYEPLIEPGIAHLDLSLIH
;
A
#
# COMPACT_ATOMS: atom_id res chain seq x y z
N ALA A 1 9.08 -14.06 15.80
CA ALA A 1 8.75 -12.71 15.32
C ALA A 1 8.46 -11.76 16.49
N ARG A 2 8.77 -10.50 16.32
CA ARG A 2 8.35 -9.40 17.22
C ARG A 2 7.33 -8.58 16.49
N ILE A 3 6.27 -8.15 17.19
CA ILE A 3 5.19 -7.33 16.63
C ILE A 3 5.03 -6.10 17.49
N SER A 4 4.90 -4.93 16.85
CA SER A 4 4.46 -3.69 17.46
C SER A 4 3.28 -3.12 16.68
N VAL A 5 2.42 -2.38 17.37
CA VAL A 5 1.23 -1.76 16.76
C VAL A 5 1.15 -0.32 17.23
N ILE A 6 1.11 0.61 16.27
CA ILE A 6 0.88 2.03 16.49
C ILE A 6 -0.60 2.29 16.19
N THR A 7 -1.33 2.95 17.09
CA THR A 7 -2.80 3.06 16.98
C THR A 7 -3.28 4.50 17.19
N GLY A 8 -4.24 4.93 16.37
CA GLY A 8 -4.94 6.21 16.54
C GLY A 8 -3.98 7.41 16.47
N ASP A 9 -4.05 8.29 17.44
CA ASP A 9 -3.28 9.55 17.48
C ASP A 9 -1.76 9.32 17.64
N ASP A 10 -1.34 8.14 18.14
CA ASP A 10 0.08 7.77 18.16
C ASP A 10 0.69 7.70 16.76
N LEU A 11 -0.14 7.48 15.73
CA LEU A 11 0.31 7.56 14.33
C LEU A 11 0.79 8.97 13.98
N LEU A 12 0.11 10.01 14.45
CA LEU A 12 0.52 11.40 14.25
C LEU A 12 1.82 11.70 15.00
N ALA A 13 1.94 11.24 16.25
CA ALA A 13 3.15 11.40 17.05
C ALA A 13 4.37 10.73 16.40
N GLN A 14 4.15 9.68 15.62
CA GLN A 14 5.21 8.96 14.89
C GLN A 14 5.30 9.35 13.41
N ASN A 15 4.72 10.50 13.04
CA ASN A 15 4.77 11.04 11.68
C ASN A 15 4.23 10.06 10.62
N LEU A 16 3.03 9.51 10.86
CA LEU A 16 2.27 8.67 9.92
C LEU A 16 0.90 9.32 9.61
N PRO A 17 0.90 10.57 9.13
CA PRO A 17 -0.32 11.37 9.05
C PRO A 17 -1.31 10.88 8.00
N LEU A 18 -0.86 10.28 6.90
CA LEU A 18 -1.75 9.79 5.85
C LEU A 18 -2.49 8.51 6.30
N ILE A 19 -1.83 7.61 7.02
CA ILE A 19 -2.48 6.43 7.61
C ILE A 19 -3.56 6.87 8.60
N HIS A 20 -3.23 7.84 9.48
CA HIS A 20 -4.18 8.41 10.41
C HIS A 20 -5.38 9.04 9.69
N THR A 21 -5.11 9.89 8.69
CA THR A 21 -6.14 10.67 7.98
C THR A 21 -7.15 9.76 7.27
N VAL A 22 -6.68 8.71 6.62
CA VAL A 22 -7.59 7.76 5.94
C VAL A 22 -8.50 7.05 6.94
N GLY A 23 -7.95 6.60 8.08
CA GLY A 23 -8.71 5.78 9.01
C GLY A 23 -9.47 6.54 10.10
N ARG A 24 -9.28 7.86 10.24
CA ARG A 24 -9.85 8.64 11.36
C ARG A 24 -11.39 8.74 11.33
N ALA A 25 -12.01 8.48 10.20
CA ALA A 25 -13.46 8.55 10.03
C ALA A 25 -14.19 7.28 10.49
N ALA A 26 -13.47 6.20 10.76
CA ALA A 26 -14.04 4.94 11.23
C ALA A 26 -14.13 4.90 12.75
N ASP A 27 -15.09 4.12 13.29
CA ASP A 27 -15.19 3.87 14.73
C ASP A 27 -13.96 3.13 15.28
N ARG A 28 -13.32 2.32 14.43
CA ARG A 28 -12.09 1.61 14.77
C ARG A 28 -10.89 2.46 14.41
N ALA A 29 -10.08 2.79 15.42
CA ALA A 29 -8.88 3.58 15.22
C ALA A 29 -7.94 2.96 14.17
N PRO A 30 -7.34 3.78 13.28
CA PRO A 30 -6.33 3.34 12.31
C PRO A 30 -5.10 2.78 13.01
N ARG A 31 -4.39 1.86 12.37
CA ARG A 31 -3.20 1.21 12.91
C ARG A 31 -2.11 1.06 11.86
N LEU A 32 -0.87 1.10 12.33
CA LEU A 32 0.25 0.48 11.62
C LEU A 32 0.72 -0.74 12.42
N ILE A 33 0.71 -1.91 11.78
CA ILE A 33 1.27 -3.14 12.32
C ILE A 33 2.67 -3.30 11.74
N ASP A 34 3.68 -3.44 12.62
CA ASP A 34 5.08 -3.61 12.27
C ASP A 34 5.58 -4.92 12.87
N LEU A 35 5.91 -5.89 12.00
CA LEU A 35 6.42 -7.19 12.36
C LEU A 35 7.87 -7.29 11.92
N THR A 36 8.76 -7.79 12.80
CA THR A 36 10.15 -8.08 12.49
C THR A 36 10.53 -9.51 12.83
N TRP A 37 11.37 -10.12 11.98
CA TRP A 37 11.88 -11.47 12.17
C TRP A 37 13.26 -11.63 11.52
N GLY A 38 14.07 -12.55 12.07
CA GLY A 38 15.43 -12.79 11.60
C GLY A 38 16.43 -11.75 12.13
N LYS A 39 17.71 -12.08 12.05
CA LYS A 39 18.81 -11.21 12.54
C LYS A 39 19.99 -11.13 11.58
N THR A 40 20.04 -12.02 10.61
CA THR A 40 21.13 -12.19 9.64
C THR A 40 20.57 -12.21 8.22
N GLY A 41 21.44 -12.20 7.22
CA GLY A 41 21.06 -12.19 5.81
C GLY A 41 20.61 -10.81 5.31
N LYS A 42 20.09 -10.77 4.10
CA LYS A 42 19.58 -9.56 3.45
C LYS A 42 18.33 -9.02 4.15
N LYS A 43 18.18 -7.70 4.11
CA LYS A 43 17.01 -7.02 4.65
C LYS A 43 15.91 -6.98 3.58
N LEU A 44 14.79 -7.62 3.89
CA LEU A 44 13.57 -7.58 3.06
C LEU A 44 12.46 -6.89 3.83
N THR A 45 11.88 -5.83 3.26
CA THR A 45 10.67 -5.21 3.81
C THR A 45 9.48 -5.46 2.89
N LEU A 46 8.43 -6.04 3.47
CA LEU A 46 7.15 -6.24 2.81
C LEU A 46 6.16 -5.18 3.30
N VAL A 47 5.46 -4.53 2.38
CA VAL A 47 4.43 -3.53 2.70
C VAL A 47 3.11 -3.98 2.09
N GLY A 48 2.08 -4.16 2.92
CA GLY A 48 0.77 -4.65 2.48
C GLY A 48 -0.36 -3.67 2.72
N LYS A 49 -1.10 -3.27 1.67
CA LYS A 49 -2.33 -2.48 1.83
C LYS A 49 -3.31 -3.24 2.70
N GLY A 50 -3.68 -2.65 3.85
CA GLY A 50 -4.56 -3.23 4.84
C GLY A 50 -5.86 -2.43 5.04
N VAL A 51 -6.49 -1.98 3.97
CA VAL A 51 -7.80 -1.33 4.04
C VAL A 51 -8.85 -2.39 4.30
N CYS A 52 -9.31 -2.50 5.55
CA CYS A 52 -10.20 -3.57 6.02
C CYS A 52 -11.60 -3.47 5.41
N PHE A 53 -12.03 -2.24 5.14
CA PHE A 53 -13.22 -1.95 4.34
C PHE A 53 -13.05 -0.58 3.67
N ASP A 54 -13.52 -0.45 2.42
CA ASP A 54 -13.41 0.79 1.67
C ASP A 54 -14.80 1.23 1.14
N THR A 55 -15.33 2.30 1.73
CA THR A 55 -16.55 2.93 1.26
C THR A 55 -16.32 3.88 0.08
N GLY A 56 -15.06 4.21 -0.23
CA GLY A 56 -14.68 5.32 -1.09
C GLY A 56 -14.51 6.65 -0.34
N GLY A 57 -14.78 6.68 0.95
CA GLY A 57 -14.85 7.93 1.70
C GLY A 57 -15.99 8.82 1.19
N LEU A 58 -15.76 10.14 1.10
CA LEU A 58 -16.79 11.07 0.61
C LEU A 58 -17.06 10.93 -0.91
N ASN A 59 -16.13 10.40 -1.69
CA ASN A 59 -16.39 9.92 -3.05
C ASN A 59 -16.97 8.50 -3.00
N LEU A 60 -18.16 8.38 -2.43
CA LEU A 60 -18.79 7.13 -2.07
C LEU A 60 -18.93 6.18 -3.27
N LYS A 61 -18.48 4.93 -3.09
CA LYS A 61 -18.62 3.90 -4.13
C LYS A 61 -20.06 3.56 -4.42
N PRO A 62 -20.40 3.22 -5.68
CA PRO A 62 -21.65 2.56 -5.99
C PRO A 62 -21.84 1.25 -5.19
N GLY A 63 -23.07 0.95 -4.76
CA GLY A 63 -23.35 -0.19 -3.88
C GLY A 63 -22.82 -1.54 -4.39
N ALA A 64 -22.90 -1.79 -5.70
CA ALA A 64 -22.38 -3.01 -6.32
C ALA A 64 -20.84 -3.15 -6.17
N SER A 65 -20.11 -2.05 -6.27
CA SER A 65 -18.65 -2.03 -6.07
C SER A 65 -18.30 -2.11 -4.58
N MET A 66 -19.03 -1.39 -3.73
CA MET A 66 -18.78 -1.33 -2.28
C MET A 66 -18.96 -2.69 -1.62
N GLY A 67 -19.95 -3.49 -2.05
CA GLY A 67 -20.24 -4.80 -1.47
C GLY A 67 -19.08 -5.79 -1.45
N LEU A 68 -18.08 -5.59 -2.32
CA LEU A 68 -16.88 -6.43 -2.39
C LEU A 68 -15.69 -5.88 -1.57
N MET A 69 -15.80 -4.71 -0.96
CA MET A 69 -14.64 -3.99 -0.41
C MET A 69 -14.07 -4.54 0.89
N LYS A 70 -14.67 -5.59 1.48
CA LYS A 70 -14.00 -6.42 2.49
C LYS A 70 -12.73 -7.12 1.97
N LYS A 71 -12.54 -7.18 0.63
CA LYS A 71 -11.34 -7.72 -0.02
C LYS A 71 -10.16 -6.75 -0.03
N ASP A 72 -10.37 -5.50 0.34
CA ASP A 72 -9.41 -4.41 0.09
C ASP A 72 -8.18 -4.43 1.02
N MET A 73 -8.11 -5.43 1.86
CA MET A 73 -6.96 -5.86 2.66
C MET A 73 -6.16 -7.00 2.01
N GLY A 74 -6.43 -7.33 0.75
CA GLY A 74 -5.77 -8.43 0.05
C GLY A 74 -4.25 -8.27 -0.06
N GLY A 75 -3.75 -7.03 -0.17
CA GLY A 75 -2.31 -6.75 -0.13
C GLY A 75 -1.69 -7.15 1.21
N ALA A 76 -2.33 -6.81 2.33
CA ALA A 76 -1.91 -7.23 3.67
C ALA A 76 -1.97 -8.76 3.83
N ALA A 77 -3.02 -9.40 3.33
CA ALA A 77 -3.14 -10.85 3.37
C ALA A 77 -2.01 -11.55 2.59
N ALA A 78 -1.68 -11.04 1.40
CA ALA A 78 -0.60 -11.58 0.57
C ALA A 78 0.77 -11.45 1.26
N VAL A 79 1.12 -10.26 1.81
CA VAL A 79 2.41 -10.10 2.50
C VAL A 79 2.49 -10.91 3.79
N LEU A 80 1.38 -11.12 4.50
CA LEU A 80 1.35 -12.00 5.69
C LEU A 80 1.55 -13.47 5.31
N GLY A 81 0.92 -13.91 4.21
CA GLY A 81 1.13 -15.25 3.67
C GLY A 81 2.58 -15.48 3.26
N LEU A 82 3.18 -14.53 2.54
CA LEU A 82 4.58 -14.57 2.16
C LEU A 82 5.51 -14.56 3.38
N ALA A 83 5.27 -13.69 4.35
CA ALA A 83 6.02 -13.65 5.60
C ALA A 83 5.96 -14.98 6.36
N HIS A 84 4.77 -15.59 6.41
CA HIS A 84 4.61 -16.90 7.02
C HIS A 84 5.46 -17.98 6.32
N MET A 85 5.45 -18.01 4.98
CA MET A 85 6.27 -18.95 4.21
C MET A 85 7.78 -18.73 4.45
N ILE A 86 8.24 -17.48 4.42
CA ILE A 86 9.64 -17.12 4.71
C ILE A 86 10.06 -17.61 6.09
N MET A 87 9.23 -17.35 7.11
CA MET A 87 9.53 -17.76 8.49
C MET A 87 9.48 -19.29 8.66
N ALA A 88 8.50 -19.96 8.05
CA ALA A 88 8.31 -21.41 8.16
C ALA A 88 9.44 -22.20 7.47
N THR A 89 9.97 -21.69 6.37
CA THR A 89 11.11 -22.29 5.65
C THR A 89 12.48 -21.94 6.27
N GLY A 90 12.52 -21.01 7.24
CA GLY A 90 13.75 -20.63 7.91
C GLY A 90 14.75 -19.91 7.02
N MET A 91 14.28 -19.12 6.05
CA MET A 91 15.16 -18.36 5.13
C MET A 91 16.07 -17.42 5.92
N ASP A 92 17.34 -17.32 5.53
CA ASP A 92 18.29 -16.38 6.14
C ASP A 92 18.04 -14.96 5.64
N LEU A 93 17.07 -14.28 6.25
CA LEU A 93 16.64 -12.91 5.95
C LEU A 93 16.38 -12.13 7.23
N GLN A 94 16.59 -10.82 7.18
CA GLN A 94 16.03 -9.86 8.13
C GLN A 94 14.72 -9.34 7.55
N LEU A 95 13.61 -9.93 7.98
CA LEU A 95 12.28 -9.60 7.47
C LEU A 95 11.63 -8.51 8.31
N ARG A 96 11.09 -7.50 7.64
CA ARG A 96 10.12 -6.55 8.21
C ARG A 96 8.83 -6.57 7.42
N VAL A 97 7.69 -6.50 8.09
CA VAL A 97 6.37 -6.42 7.45
C VAL A 97 5.64 -5.22 8.02
N LEU A 98 5.20 -4.31 7.14
CA LEU A 98 4.43 -3.13 7.50
C LEU A 98 3.03 -3.22 6.90
N ILE A 99 2.02 -3.12 7.77
CA ILE A 99 0.62 -3.17 7.36
C ILE A 99 -0.12 -1.95 7.92
N PRO A 100 -0.39 -0.94 7.10
CA PRO A 100 -1.34 0.10 7.46
C PRO A 100 -2.76 -0.47 7.44
N ALA A 101 -3.34 -0.69 8.62
CA ALA A 101 -4.67 -1.28 8.80
C ALA A 101 -5.68 -0.19 9.15
N VAL A 102 -6.59 0.10 8.24
CA VAL A 102 -7.57 1.18 8.31
C VAL A 102 -8.92 0.77 7.73
N GLU A 103 -9.96 1.53 8.04
CA GLU A 103 -11.21 1.54 7.27
C GLU A 103 -11.38 2.94 6.66
N ASN A 104 -11.63 3.02 5.36
CA ASN A 104 -12.01 4.27 4.71
C ASN A 104 -13.53 4.44 4.86
N SER A 105 -13.95 5.33 5.75
CA SER A 105 -15.34 5.49 6.16
C SER A 105 -15.84 6.92 5.99
N VAL A 106 -17.15 7.09 6.10
CA VAL A 106 -17.83 8.39 6.02
C VAL A 106 -18.22 8.85 7.40
N SER A 107 -17.73 10.02 7.81
CA SER A 107 -18.15 10.70 9.05
C SER A 107 -17.82 12.19 8.97
N GLY A 108 -18.17 12.95 10.00
CA GLY A 108 -17.96 14.39 10.05
C GLY A 108 -16.50 14.83 10.03
N ASN A 109 -15.57 13.93 10.38
CA ASN A 109 -14.11 14.17 10.37
C ASN A 109 -13.38 13.46 9.20
N ALA A 110 -14.11 12.90 8.23
CA ALA A 110 -13.51 12.33 7.04
C ALA A 110 -12.70 13.38 6.26
N PHE A 111 -11.61 12.95 5.61
CA PHE A 111 -10.90 13.82 4.68
C PHE A 111 -11.73 14.03 3.40
N ARG A 112 -11.52 15.14 2.73
CA ARG A 112 -12.40 15.65 1.69
C ARG A 112 -11.70 15.77 0.34
N PRO A 113 -12.45 15.73 -0.76
CA PRO A 113 -11.94 16.20 -2.04
C PRO A 113 -11.41 17.64 -1.92
N GLN A 114 -10.24 17.89 -2.52
CA GLN A 114 -9.47 19.14 -2.49
C GLN A 114 -8.77 19.45 -1.14
N ASP A 115 -8.84 18.59 -0.14
CA ASP A 115 -7.91 18.69 0.99
C ASP A 115 -6.46 18.53 0.51
N ILE A 116 -5.55 19.28 1.15
CA ILE A 116 -4.11 19.12 0.95
C ILE A 116 -3.54 18.43 2.18
N LEU A 117 -3.06 17.21 2.01
CA LEU A 117 -2.50 16.40 3.08
C LEU A 117 -0.97 16.40 3.02
N THR A 118 -0.31 16.29 4.18
CA THR A 118 1.14 16.15 4.25
C THR A 118 1.50 14.70 4.55
N SER A 119 2.42 14.14 3.76
CA SER A 119 2.94 12.78 3.94
C SER A 119 4.09 12.72 4.96
N ARG A 120 4.50 11.50 5.36
CA ARG A 120 5.69 11.26 6.19
C ARG A 120 6.95 11.93 5.64
N LYS A 121 7.15 11.97 4.33
CA LYS A 121 8.29 12.65 3.67
C LYS A 121 8.17 14.18 3.64
N GLY A 122 7.07 14.75 4.14
CA GLY A 122 6.82 16.19 4.11
C GLY A 122 6.28 16.70 2.77
N LEU A 123 6.04 15.82 1.81
CA LEU A 123 5.40 16.18 0.54
C LEU A 123 3.91 16.42 0.76
N THR A 124 3.38 17.46 0.14
CA THR A 124 1.93 17.73 0.13
C THR A 124 1.26 17.03 -1.03
N VAL A 125 0.07 16.50 -0.77
CA VAL A 125 -0.74 15.76 -1.75
C VAL A 125 -2.13 16.38 -1.80
N GLU A 126 -2.57 16.83 -2.97
CA GLU A 126 -3.95 17.26 -3.20
C GLU A 126 -4.86 16.04 -3.39
N ILE A 127 -5.97 16.01 -2.66
CA ILE A 127 -6.92 14.90 -2.69
C ILE A 127 -8.02 15.19 -3.70
N ASN A 128 -7.93 14.64 -4.90
CA ASN A 128 -9.00 14.78 -5.88
C ASN A 128 -10.04 13.67 -5.79
N ASN A 129 -9.66 12.54 -5.21
CA ASN A 129 -10.56 11.40 -5.04
C ASN A 129 -10.27 10.67 -3.72
N THR A 130 -11.21 10.71 -2.78
CA THR A 130 -11.08 10.01 -1.48
C THR A 130 -11.16 8.49 -1.61
N ASP A 131 -11.59 7.97 -2.77
CA ASP A 131 -11.56 6.54 -3.13
C ASP A 131 -10.16 6.06 -3.60
N ALA A 132 -9.17 6.94 -3.56
CA ALA A 132 -7.77 6.64 -3.81
C ALA A 132 -6.93 6.59 -2.51
N GLU A 133 -7.53 6.15 -1.43
CA GLU A 133 -6.98 6.08 -0.06
C GLU A 133 -5.78 5.11 0.06
N GLY A 134 -5.80 4.04 -0.74
CA GLY A 134 -4.78 2.98 -0.65
C GLY A 134 -3.37 3.49 -0.90
N ARG A 135 -3.18 4.39 -1.86
CA ARG A 135 -1.87 4.99 -2.13
C ARG A 135 -1.41 5.94 -1.03
N LEU A 136 -2.33 6.56 -0.30
CA LEU A 136 -2.01 7.41 0.84
C LEU A 136 -1.44 6.60 2.00
N VAL A 137 -2.11 5.51 2.39
CA VAL A 137 -1.62 4.67 3.48
C VAL A 137 -0.32 3.95 3.11
N LEU A 138 -0.15 3.59 1.83
CA LEU A 138 1.10 3.02 1.33
C LEU A 138 2.24 4.04 1.29
N ALA A 139 1.98 5.31 0.98
CA ALA A 139 3.00 6.35 0.93
C ALA A 139 3.73 6.50 2.28
N ASP A 140 3.00 6.58 3.39
CA ASP A 140 3.61 6.65 4.72
C ASP A 140 4.35 5.35 5.10
N ALA A 141 3.74 4.19 4.81
CA ALA A 141 4.35 2.91 5.14
C ALA A 141 5.62 2.63 4.31
N LEU A 142 5.63 3.00 3.02
CA LEU A 142 6.80 2.88 2.15
C LEU A 142 7.90 3.87 2.55
N ALA A 143 7.55 5.10 2.93
CA ALA A 143 8.51 6.07 3.43
C ALA A 143 9.19 5.56 4.71
N LEU A 144 8.43 4.99 5.65
CA LEU A 144 8.98 4.36 6.85
C LEU A 144 9.85 3.13 6.53
N ALA A 145 9.45 2.32 5.53
CA ALA A 145 10.24 1.18 5.09
C ALA A 145 11.61 1.59 4.54
N ASP A 146 11.65 2.66 3.74
CA ASP A 146 12.84 3.18 3.08
C ASP A 146 13.88 3.75 4.07
N GLU A 147 13.44 4.27 5.22
CA GLU A 147 14.33 4.82 6.26
C GLU A 147 15.32 3.79 6.83
N ASP A 148 14.93 2.52 6.88
CA ASP A 148 15.81 1.42 7.32
C ASP A 148 16.81 0.96 6.26
N LYS A 149 16.74 1.51 5.06
CA LYS A 149 17.55 1.15 3.90
C LYS A 149 17.63 -0.36 3.71
N PRO A 150 16.50 -1.04 3.47
CA PRO A 150 16.51 -2.46 3.18
C PRO A 150 17.14 -2.74 1.82
N ASP A 151 17.63 -3.97 1.62
CA ASP A 151 18.12 -4.42 0.31
C ASP A 151 17.00 -4.50 -0.72
N GLN A 152 15.76 -4.77 -0.26
CA GLN A 152 14.59 -4.82 -1.10
C GLN A 152 13.31 -4.45 -0.36
N ILE A 153 12.41 -3.72 -1.07
CA ILE A 153 11.04 -3.45 -0.63
C ILE A 153 10.09 -4.06 -1.65
N ILE A 154 9.12 -4.84 -1.17
CA ILE A 154 8.02 -5.37 -1.98
C ILE A 154 6.71 -4.86 -1.41
N SER A 155 5.93 -4.16 -2.24
CA SER A 155 4.59 -3.66 -1.87
C SER A 155 3.51 -4.44 -2.59
N MET A 156 2.48 -4.87 -1.85
CA MET A 156 1.32 -5.57 -2.39
C MET A 156 0.03 -4.85 -2.03
N ALA A 157 -0.84 -4.66 -3.03
CA ALA A 157 -2.06 -3.89 -2.83
C ALA A 157 -3.16 -4.29 -3.81
N THR A 158 -4.39 -4.29 -3.35
CA THR A 158 -5.59 -4.27 -4.20
C THR A 158 -5.89 -2.82 -4.59
N LEU A 159 -5.00 -2.20 -5.39
CA LEU A 159 -4.90 -0.75 -5.48
C LEU A 159 -5.95 -0.12 -6.40
N THR A 160 -6.10 -0.67 -7.62
CA THR A 160 -7.02 -0.10 -8.61
C THR A 160 -7.62 -1.16 -9.53
N GLY A 161 -8.86 -0.98 -9.92
CA GLY A 161 -9.53 -1.82 -10.91
C GLY A 161 -8.93 -1.72 -12.32
N ALA A 162 -8.19 -0.64 -12.60
CA ALA A 162 -7.50 -0.45 -13.89
C ALA A 162 -6.54 -1.59 -14.21
N ALA A 163 -5.83 -2.13 -13.22
CA ALA A 163 -4.94 -3.28 -13.40
C ALA A 163 -5.69 -4.51 -13.96
N ARG A 164 -6.86 -4.83 -13.39
CA ARG A 164 -7.70 -5.93 -13.86
C ARG A 164 -8.22 -5.69 -15.28
N VAL A 165 -8.53 -4.45 -15.62
CA VAL A 165 -8.96 -4.08 -16.98
C VAL A 165 -7.80 -4.24 -17.97
N ALA A 166 -6.58 -3.89 -17.57
CA ALA A 166 -5.41 -3.95 -18.41
C ALA A 166 -4.94 -5.38 -18.71
N VAL A 167 -4.90 -6.27 -17.70
CA VAL A 167 -4.28 -7.60 -17.82
C VAL A 167 -5.24 -8.77 -17.54
N GLY A 168 -6.50 -8.50 -17.21
CA GLY A 168 -7.48 -9.53 -16.85
C GLY A 168 -7.41 -9.95 -15.38
N PRO A 169 -8.26 -10.90 -14.96
CA PRO A 169 -8.37 -11.30 -13.55
C PRO A 169 -7.28 -12.27 -13.08
N ASP A 170 -6.62 -12.97 -14.00
CA ASP A 170 -5.75 -14.10 -13.68
C ASP A 170 -4.26 -13.71 -13.63
N LEU A 171 -3.90 -12.57 -14.20
CA LEU A 171 -2.51 -12.07 -14.19
C LEU A 171 -2.33 -11.06 -13.06
N ALA A 172 -1.26 -11.22 -12.28
CA ALA A 172 -0.84 -10.24 -11.30
C ALA A 172 0.10 -9.20 -11.94
N PRO A 173 -0.34 -7.95 -12.17
CA PRO A 173 0.54 -6.92 -12.70
C PRO A 173 1.55 -6.46 -11.64
N TYR A 174 2.79 -6.24 -12.04
CA TYR A 174 3.83 -5.72 -11.17
C TYR A 174 4.69 -4.68 -11.89
N PHE A 175 5.36 -3.83 -11.10
CA PHE A 175 6.30 -2.82 -11.56
C PHE A 175 7.65 -3.05 -10.87
N SER A 176 8.72 -3.08 -11.62
CA SER A 176 10.09 -3.10 -11.10
C SER A 176 11.07 -2.69 -12.19
N ASP A 177 12.09 -1.90 -11.83
CA ASP A 177 13.23 -1.56 -12.69
C ASP A 177 14.48 -2.37 -12.36
N ASP A 178 14.41 -3.26 -11.35
CA ASP A 178 15.49 -4.17 -10.97
C ASP A 178 15.48 -5.41 -11.89
N PRO A 179 16.45 -5.54 -12.83
CA PRO A 179 16.45 -6.62 -13.80
C PRO A 179 16.67 -8.00 -13.17
N ASP A 180 17.40 -8.08 -12.06
CA ASP A 180 17.68 -9.35 -11.39
C ASP A 180 16.43 -9.85 -10.68
N PHE A 181 15.69 -8.94 -10.01
CA PHE A 181 14.41 -9.26 -9.42
C PHE A 181 13.39 -9.69 -10.48
N VAL A 182 13.29 -8.95 -11.58
CA VAL A 182 12.39 -9.27 -12.70
C VAL A 182 12.65 -10.68 -13.22
N ALA A 183 13.90 -11.01 -13.54
CA ALA A 183 14.26 -12.31 -14.07
C ALA A 183 13.93 -13.45 -13.08
N ALA A 184 14.21 -13.24 -11.78
CA ALA A 184 13.93 -14.22 -10.75
C ALA A 184 12.41 -14.43 -10.56
N LEU A 185 11.62 -13.34 -10.52
CA LEU A 185 10.17 -13.40 -10.33
C LEU A 185 9.49 -14.09 -11.52
N GLU A 186 9.83 -13.74 -12.76
CA GLU A 186 9.25 -14.33 -13.95
C GLU A 186 9.61 -15.83 -14.09
N SER A 187 10.83 -16.19 -13.75
CA SER A 187 11.26 -17.61 -13.72
C SER A 187 10.48 -18.41 -12.65
N ALA A 188 10.30 -17.83 -11.45
CA ALA A 188 9.52 -18.46 -10.39
C ALA A 188 8.05 -18.59 -10.78
N ALA A 189 7.45 -17.53 -11.34
CA ALA A 189 6.08 -17.52 -11.83
C ALA A 189 5.80 -18.64 -12.85
N ALA A 190 6.70 -18.81 -13.81
CA ALA A 190 6.61 -19.89 -14.80
C ALA A 190 6.73 -21.27 -14.16
N THR A 191 7.67 -21.44 -13.20
CA THR A 191 7.93 -22.73 -12.53
C THR A 191 6.74 -23.17 -11.66
N HIS A 192 6.08 -22.22 -11.00
CA HIS A 192 5.00 -22.48 -10.05
C HIS A 192 3.59 -22.28 -10.62
N ALA A 193 3.48 -21.99 -11.92
CA ALA A 193 2.21 -21.69 -12.59
C ALA A 193 1.41 -20.57 -11.89
N ASP A 194 2.11 -19.54 -11.40
CA ASP A 194 1.54 -18.34 -10.76
C ASP A 194 1.89 -17.13 -11.65
N PRO A 195 1.07 -16.82 -12.67
CA PRO A 195 1.44 -15.90 -13.74
C PRO A 195 1.46 -14.45 -13.26
N VAL A 196 2.49 -13.72 -13.66
CA VAL A 196 2.67 -12.29 -13.42
C VAL A 196 2.82 -11.54 -14.74
N TRP A 197 2.58 -10.24 -14.74
CA TRP A 197 2.78 -9.39 -15.91
C TRP A 197 3.51 -8.10 -15.54
N ARG A 198 4.70 -7.90 -16.11
CA ARG A 198 5.47 -6.68 -15.89
C ARG A 198 4.82 -5.50 -16.61
N MET A 199 4.54 -4.42 -15.87
CA MET A 199 4.09 -3.15 -16.39
C MET A 199 5.27 -2.15 -16.41
N PRO A 200 5.37 -1.28 -17.44
CA PRO A 200 6.45 -0.30 -17.51
C PRO A 200 6.19 0.91 -16.63
N PHE A 201 7.25 1.50 -16.06
CA PHE A 201 7.23 2.89 -15.64
C PHE A 201 7.39 3.78 -16.88
N HIS A 202 6.42 4.65 -17.13
CA HIS A 202 6.44 5.54 -18.29
C HIS A 202 6.60 6.99 -17.84
N THR A 203 7.86 7.44 -17.78
CA THR A 203 8.24 8.78 -17.30
C THR A 203 7.43 9.94 -17.90
N PRO A 204 7.01 9.93 -19.19
CA PRO A 204 6.14 10.97 -19.72
C PRO A 204 4.80 11.15 -19.02
N TYR A 205 4.38 10.21 -18.14
CA TYR A 205 3.17 10.38 -17.34
C TYR A 205 3.39 11.12 -16.01
N GLU A 206 4.64 11.31 -15.57
CA GLU A 206 4.95 12.02 -14.32
C GLU A 206 4.35 13.43 -14.26
N PRO A 207 4.42 14.26 -15.31
CA PRO A 207 3.82 15.59 -15.28
C PRO A 207 2.29 15.59 -15.09
N LEU A 208 1.61 14.46 -15.34
CA LEU A 208 0.16 14.36 -15.18
C LEU A 208 -0.28 14.24 -13.72
N ILE A 209 0.66 14.00 -12.81
CA ILE A 209 0.42 13.97 -11.35
C ILE A 209 1.00 15.20 -10.64
N GLU A 210 1.42 16.23 -11.37
CA GLU A 210 1.92 17.50 -10.82
C GLU A 210 0.76 18.51 -10.72
N PRO A 211 0.25 18.79 -9.52
CA PRO A 211 -0.80 19.79 -9.32
C PRO A 211 -0.23 21.20 -9.27
N GLY A 212 -1.09 22.20 -9.44
CA GLY A 212 -0.69 23.61 -9.34
C GLY A 212 -0.45 24.12 -7.91
N ILE A 213 -0.94 23.44 -6.87
CA ILE A 213 -1.01 23.94 -5.48
C ILE A 213 -0.38 23.01 -4.44
N ALA A 214 -0.11 21.76 -4.77
CA ALA A 214 0.57 20.79 -3.89
C ALA A 214 1.80 20.21 -4.61
N HIS A 215 2.58 19.36 -3.96
CA HIS A 215 3.69 18.68 -4.62
C HIS A 215 3.20 17.53 -5.53
N LEU A 216 2.11 16.88 -5.15
CA LEU A 216 1.53 15.75 -5.88
C LEU A 216 0.01 15.87 -5.96
N ASP A 217 -0.56 15.39 -7.05
CA ASP A 217 -1.98 15.19 -7.24
C ASP A 217 -2.34 13.71 -7.01
N LEU A 218 -3.37 13.47 -6.21
CA LEU A 218 -3.83 12.11 -5.92
C LEU A 218 -4.63 11.53 -7.08
N SER A 219 -5.19 12.35 -7.97
CA SER A 219 -5.91 11.86 -9.14
C SER A 219 -4.96 10.99 -9.97
N LEU A 220 -5.43 9.88 -10.35
CA LEU A 220 -4.74 9.02 -11.27
C LEU A 220 -5.35 9.15 -12.65
N ILE A 221 -4.45 9.02 -13.57
CA ILE A 221 -4.80 8.60 -14.92
C ILE A 221 -5.54 7.27 -14.79
N HIS A 222 -6.80 7.32 -15.11
CA HIS A 222 -7.65 6.13 -15.20
C HIS A 222 -7.57 5.57 -16.62
#